data_1405b5eb5ee505ff5f56ec6985a75ae5
#
_entry.id   1405b5eb5ee505ff5f56ec6985a75ae5
#
_cell.length_a   1.000
_cell.length_b   1.000
_cell.length_c   1.000
_cell.angle_alpha   90.00
_cell.angle_beta   90.00
_cell.angle_gamma   90.00
#
_symmetry.space_group_name_H-M   'P 1'
#
loop_
_entity.id
_entity.type
_entity.pdbx_description
1 polymer ?
#
loop_
_entity_poly.entity_id
_entity_poly.type
_entity_poly.pdbx_seq_one_letter_code
_entity_poly.pdbx_strand_id
1 'polypeptide(L)'
;QSAMAAEVCAILRFSGGLHLVGGRILIEAELDSSVAVRRLRAFLTSLYNVESFVVVVSGSSLRRGKRYVVRVVHRADELARLTGLVDGAGRPVRGLPATLVASGKDEAAAVWRGAFLARGSLLEPGRSSSLEITCPGPEVALAMVGLARKLGATVRSKEVRGSDRVTARDSEAISALIRALGAPATHVAWEQRRERREARGSANRLANFDDANLRRSARAAVAAGARVERAFAILGDDVPDHLRQAGE
;
A
#
# COMPACT_ATOMS: atom_id res chain seq x y z
N GLN A 1 3.87 -12.90 22.83
CA GLN A 1 3.97 -14.18 22.08
C GLN A 1 2.89 -14.28 21.00
N SER A 2 1.61 -13.97 21.28
CA SER A 2 0.50 -14.06 20.33
C SER A 2 0.73 -13.27 19.03
N ALA A 3 1.18 -12.02 19.12
CA ALA A 3 1.50 -11.20 17.97
C ALA A 3 2.65 -11.77 17.11
N MET A 4 3.68 -12.35 17.74
CA MET A 4 4.76 -13.01 17.00
C MET A 4 4.25 -14.27 16.26
N ALA A 5 3.41 -15.05 16.89
CA ALA A 5 2.78 -16.22 16.26
C ALA A 5 1.87 -15.81 15.09
N ALA A 6 1.11 -14.73 15.23
CA ALA A 6 0.29 -14.15 14.18
C ALA A 6 1.14 -13.69 12.97
N GLU A 7 2.29 -13.07 13.23
CA GLU A 7 3.23 -12.66 12.20
C GLU A 7 3.83 -13.85 11.44
N VAL A 8 4.27 -14.91 12.16
CA VAL A 8 4.75 -16.15 11.53
C VAL A 8 3.68 -16.79 10.65
N CYS A 9 2.46 -16.95 11.18
CA CYS A 9 1.35 -17.48 10.41
C CYS A 9 1.13 -16.69 9.10
N ALA A 10 1.14 -15.36 9.17
CA ALA A 10 0.98 -14.52 8.00
C ALA A 10 2.15 -14.67 7.02
N ILE A 11 3.41 -14.62 7.49
CA ILE A 11 4.57 -14.80 6.61
C ILE A 11 4.47 -16.13 5.87
N LEU A 12 4.26 -17.23 6.58
CA LEU A 12 4.18 -18.55 5.97
C LEU A 12 3.01 -18.66 4.98
N ARG A 13 1.86 -18.06 5.30
CA ARG A 13 0.68 -18.07 4.43
C ARG A 13 0.88 -17.28 3.14
N PHE A 14 1.56 -16.14 3.20
CA PHE A 14 1.70 -15.24 2.06
C PHE A 14 2.94 -15.53 1.21
N SER A 15 4.01 -16.08 1.78
CA SER A 15 5.29 -16.28 1.08
C SER A 15 5.56 -17.71 0.68
N GLY A 16 4.74 -18.66 1.12
CA GLY A 16 5.11 -20.02 0.99
C GLY A 16 4.01 -20.97 0.66
N GLY A 17 4.34 -22.18 0.83
CA GLY A 17 3.46 -23.29 0.61
C GLY A 17 3.81 -24.50 1.45
N LEU A 18 2.81 -25.33 1.58
CA LEU A 18 2.96 -26.70 2.00
C LEU A 18 3.31 -27.54 0.80
N HIS A 19 4.38 -28.29 0.90
CA HIS A 19 4.77 -29.26 -0.09
C HIS A 19 4.70 -30.66 0.51
N LEU A 20 4.26 -31.62 -0.27
CA LEU A 20 4.30 -33.03 0.06
C LEU A 20 5.45 -33.66 -0.72
N VAL A 21 6.48 -34.08 -0.01
CA VAL A 21 7.65 -34.72 -0.61
C VAL A 21 7.84 -36.08 0.07
N GLY A 22 7.68 -37.16 -0.68
CA GLY A 22 7.81 -38.53 -0.15
C GLY A 22 6.83 -38.82 1.00
N GLY A 23 5.60 -38.27 0.96
CA GLY A 23 4.59 -38.45 2.00
C GLY A 23 4.81 -37.57 3.27
N ARG A 24 5.83 -36.71 3.27
CA ARG A 24 6.12 -35.82 4.40
C ARG A 24 5.81 -34.37 4.03
N ILE A 25 5.32 -33.63 5.01
CA ILE A 25 5.10 -32.19 4.88
C ILE A 25 6.46 -31.48 4.91
N LEU A 26 6.65 -30.58 3.97
CA LEU A 26 7.73 -29.61 3.90
C LEU A 26 7.10 -28.22 3.84
N ILE A 27 7.62 -27.28 4.62
CA ILE A 27 7.19 -25.87 4.54
C ILE A 27 8.30 -25.05 3.90
N GLU A 28 7.93 -24.28 2.88
CA GLU A 28 8.82 -23.31 2.24
C GLU A 28 8.21 -21.92 2.30
N ALA A 29 9.05 -20.93 2.57
CA ALA A 29 8.69 -19.52 2.53
C ALA A 29 9.68 -18.75 1.66
N GLU A 30 9.24 -18.25 0.51
CA GLU A 30 10.06 -17.45 -0.39
C GLU A 30 9.92 -15.97 -0.05
N LEU A 31 11.04 -15.33 0.33
CA LEU A 31 11.15 -13.94 0.72
C LEU A 31 12.25 -13.24 -0.11
N ASP A 32 12.07 -11.96 -0.37
CA ASP A 32 13.04 -11.12 -1.08
C ASP A 32 13.96 -10.30 -0.13
N SER A 33 13.61 -10.28 1.17
CA SER A 33 14.34 -9.53 2.19
C SER A 33 15.07 -10.44 3.17
N SER A 34 16.40 -10.27 3.28
CA SER A 34 17.20 -10.97 4.29
C SER A 34 16.82 -10.60 5.72
N VAL A 35 16.24 -9.42 5.94
CA VAL A 35 15.72 -8.99 7.25
C VAL A 35 14.48 -9.80 7.62
N ALA A 36 13.54 -9.96 6.68
CA ALA A 36 12.36 -10.79 6.88
C ALA A 36 12.74 -12.26 7.16
N VAL A 37 13.73 -12.79 6.44
CA VAL A 37 14.27 -14.13 6.67
C VAL A 37 14.81 -14.31 8.09
N ARG A 38 15.68 -13.40 8.55
CA ARG A 38 16.24 -13.46 9.90
C ARG A 38 15.14 -13.39 10.96
N ARG A 39 14.16 -12.51 10.76
CA ARG A 39 13.02 -12.35 11.66
C ARG A 39 12.16 -13.62 11.73
N LEU A 40 11.79 -14.18 10.58
CA LEU A 40 11.06 -15.43 10.52
C LEU A 40 11.79 -16.55 11.24
N ARG A 41 13.07 -16.76 10.96
CA ARG A 41 13.89 -17.80 11.58
C ARG A 41 13.99 -17.64 13.10
N ALA A 42 14.22 -16.41 13.57
CA ALA A 42 14.24 -16.15 15.02
C ALA A 42 12.93 -16.52 15.70
N PHE A 43 11.79 -16.21 15.06
CA PHE A 43 10.49 -16.58 15.60
C PHE A 43 10.20 -18.09 15.52
N LEU A 44 10.60 -18.76 14.44
CA LEU A 44 10.48 -20.21 14.33
C LEU A 44 11.23 -20.92 15.46
N THR A 45 12.45 -20.49 15.76
CA THR A 45 13.23 -21.05 16.86
C THR A 45 12.65 -20.70 18.22
N SER A 46 12.31 -19.42 18.47
CA SER A 46 11.90 -18.98 19.81
C SER A 46 10.50 -19.42 20.22
N LEU A 47 9.55 -19.51 19.27
CA LEU A 47 8.16 -19.86 19.56
C LEU A 47 7.87 -21.36 19.43
N TYR A 48 8.48 -22.00 18.43
CA TYR A 48 8.13 -23.36 18.04
C TYR A 48 9.28 -24.36 18.24
N ASN A 49 10.45 -23.87 18.61
CA ASN A 49 11.67 -24.69 18.71
C ASN A 49 11.90 -25.48 17.40
N VAL A 50 11.75 -24.81 16.26
CA VAL A 50 11.88 -25.40 14.92
C VAL A 50 13.08 -24.80 14.22
N GLU A 51 13.96 -25.68 13.73
CA GLU A 51 15.10 -25.31 12.88
C GLU A 51 14.66 -25.11 11.44
N SER A 52 15.31 -24.16 10.78
CA SER A 52 15.05 -23.85 9.36
C SER A 52 16.33 -23.64 8.58
N PHE A 53 16.33 -24.06 7.33
CA PHE A 53 17.41 -23.86 6.38
C PHE A 53 17.09 -22.68 5.46
N VAL A 54 18.12 -22.00 4.98
CA VAL A 54 17.95 -20.91 4.00
C VAL A 54 18.71 -21.26 2.73
N VAL A 55 17.97 -21.29 1.63
CA VAL A 55 18.53 -21.41 0.30
C VAL A 55 18.46 -20.04 -0.37
N VAL A 56 19.60 -19.56 -0.87
CA VAL A 56 19.67 -18.31 -1.63
C VAL A 56 19.54 -18.64 -3.10
N VAL A 57 18.49 -18.14 -3.73
CA VAL A 57 18.24 -18.29 -5.16
C VAL A 57 18.61 -16.98 -5.84
N SER A 58 19.67 -17.03 -6.66
CA SER A 58 20.05 -15.89 -7.49
C SER A 58 19.01 -15.68 -8.58
N GLY A 59 18.66 -14.41 -8.83
CA GLY A 59 17.68 -14.07 -9.86
C GLY A 59 18.15 -14.50 -11.25
N SER A 60 17.20 -14.90 -12.09
CA SER A 60 17.43 -15.10 -13.54
C SER A 60 17.53 -13.73 -14.24
N SER A 61 17.97 -13.72 -15.50
CA SER A 61 18.03 -12.51 -16.36
C SER A 61 16.72 -11.70 -16.42
N LEU A 62 15.59 -12.34 -16.17
CA LEU A 62 14.24 -11.73 -16.19
C LEU A 62 13.80 -11.17 -14.84
N ARG A 63 14.40 -11.57 -13.72
CA ARG A 63 14.08 -11.09 -12.37
C ARG A 63 15.37 -10.74 -11.63
N ARG A 64 15.69 -9.46 -11.60
CA ARG A 64 16.83 -8.94 -10.83
C ARG A 64 16.53 -9.00 -9.33
N GLY A 65 17.43 -9.60 -8.53
CA GLY A 65 17.36 -9.62 -7.08
C GLY A 65 17.68 -11.01 -6.50
N LYS A 66 18.13 -11.02 -5.25
CA LYS A 66 18.31 -12.26 -4.48
C LYS A 66 16.97 -12.63 -3.86
N ARG A 67 16.62 -13.90 -3.92
CA ARG A 67 15.47 -14.48 -3.20
C ARG A 67 15.99 -15.49 -2.20
N TYR A 68 15.27 -15.60 -1.10
CA TYR A 68 15.63 -16.47 0.00
C TYR A 68 14.48 -17.44 0.22
N VAL A 69 14.74 -18.72 0.21
CA VAL A 69 13.76 -19.76 0.55
C VAL A 69 14.11 -20.27 1.94
N VAL A 70 13.25 -19.96 2.90
CA VAL A 70 13.31 -20.55 4.25
C VAL A 70 12.58 -21.87 4.21
N ARG A 71 13.27 -22.96 4.53
CA ARG A 71 12.74 -24.32 4.45
C ARG A 71 12.74 -24.97 5.83
N VAL A 72 11.59 -25.56 6.19
CA VAL A 72 11.39 -26.36 7.40
C VAL A 72 11.06 -27.78 6.98
N VAL A 73 11.92 -28.72 7.42
CA VAL A 73 11.80 -30.16 7.12
C VAL A 73 11.38 -30.92 8.38
N HIS A 74 12.10 -30.69 9.47
CA HIS A 74 11.82 -31.35 10.74
C HIS A 74 10.68 -30.65 11.48
N ARG A 75 9.74 -31.41 12.00
CA ARG A 75 8.53 -30.91 12.71
C ARG A 75 7.65 -29.98 11.84
N ALA A 76 7.74 -30.10 10.51
CA ALA A 76 6.96 -29.28 9.58
C ALA A 76 5.45 -29.53 9.70
N ASP A 77 5.04 -30.75 9.97
CA ASP A 77 3.64 -31.14 10.22
C ASP A 77 3.07 -30.50 11.49
N GLU A 78 3.84 -30.49 12.57
CA GLU A 78 3.48 -29.81 13.80
C GLU A 78 3.40 -28.30 13.61
N LEU A 79 4.41 -27.70 12.97
CA LEU A 79 4.41 -26.28 12.64
C LEU A 79 3.20 -25.91 11.75
N ALA A 80 2.86 -26.73 10.77
CA ALA A 80 1.72 -26.50 9.90
C ALA A 80 0.38 -26.45 10.67
N ARG A 81 0.22 -27.34 11.69
CA ARG A 81 -0.95 -27.31 12.58
C ARG A 81 -0.95 -26.09 13.48
N LEU A 82 0.18 -25.80 14.15
CA LEU A 82 0.30 -24.67 15.09
C LEU A 82 0.11 -23.32 14.41
N THR A 83 0.49 -23.20 13.14
CA THR A 83 0.31 -21.97 12.34
C THR A 83 -0.98 -21.95 11.55
N GLY A 84 -1.82 -23.00 11.65
CA GLY A 84 -3.10 -23.09 10.94
C GLY A 84 -2.97 -23.21 9.43
N LEU A 85 -1.82 -23.65 8.92
CA LEU A 85 -1.64 -23.99 7.50
C LEU A 85 -2.45 -25.25 7.15
N VAL A 86 -2.60 -26.14 8.11
CA VAL A 86 -3.51 -27.30 8.02
C VAL A 86 -4.49 -27.29 9.19
N ASP A 87 -5.64 -27.93 9.00
CA ASP A 87 -6.65 -28.14 10.04
C ASP A 87 -6.26 -29.32 10.98
N GLY A 88 -7.12 -29.60 11.97
CA GLY A 88 -6.92 -30.72 12.89
C GLY A 88 -6.87 -32.10 12.22
N ALA A 89 -7.44 -32.24 11.03
CA ALA A 89 -7.40 -33.46 10.21
C ALA A 89 -6.20 -33.49 9.25
N GLY A 90 -5.33 -32.48 9.27
CA GLY A 90 -4.16 -32.37 8.41
C GLY A 90 -4.46 -31.86 6.98
N ARG A 91 -5.66 -31.33 6.73
CA ARG A 91 -6.05 -30.81 5.42
C ARG A 91 -5.61 -29.34 5.29
N PRO A 92 -5.08 -28.92 4.12
CA PRO A 92 -4.71 -27.52 3.88
C PRO A 92 -5.87 -26.55 4.09
N VAL A 93 -5.65 -25.50 4.86
CA VAL A 93 -6.59 -24.40 5.08
C VAL A 93 -6.34 -23.30 4.06
N ARG A 94 -7.37 -22.79 3.39
CA ARG A 94 -7.22 -21.70 2.39
C ARG A 94 -7.17 -20.31 2.99
N GLY A 95 -7.93 -20.05 4.05
CA GLY A 95 -8.03 -18.75 4.72
C GLY A 95 -6.97 -18.50 5.79
N LEU A 96 -7.09 -17.39 6.51
CA LEU A 96 -6.43 -17.20 7.80
C LEU A 96 -7.19 -17.98 8.89
N PRO A 97 -6.51 -18.46 9.94
CA PRO A 97 -7.19 -19.07 11.09
C PRO A 97 -8.26 -18.14 11.67
N ALA A 98 -9.42 -18.66 12.00
CA ALA A 98 -10.54 -17.89 12.55
C ALA A 98 -10.14 -17.12 13.82
N THR A 99 -9.27 -17.70 14.64
CA THR A 99 -8.70 -17.05 15.83
C THR A 99 -7.93 -15.78 15.51
N LEU A 100 -7.20 -15.73 14.39
CA LEU A 100 -6.50 -14.53 13.93
C LEU A 100 -7.46 -13.51 13.32
N VAL A 101 -8.47 -13.94 12.59
CA VAL A 101 -9.50 -13.04 12.05
C VAL A 101 -10.28 -12.38 13.19
N ALA A 102 -10.57 -13.11 14.27
CA ALA A 102 -11.25 -12.58 15.45
C ALA A 102 -10.35 -11.81 16.41
N SER A 103 -9.02 -11.86 16.25
CA SER A 103 -8.02 -11.34 17.18
C SER A 103 -8.08 -9.81 17.39
N GLY A 104 -7.36 -9.34 18.40
CA GLY A 104 -7.22 -7.94 18.75
C GLY A 104 -6.38 -7.13 17.76
N LYS A 105 -6.12 -5.88 18.13
CA LYS A 105 -5.41 -4.91 17.30
C LYS A 105 -3.94 -5.29 17.11
N ASP A 106 -3.30 -5.84 18.13
CA ASP A 106 -1.87 -6.18 18.10
C ASP A 106 -1.58 -7.36 17.17
N GLU A 107 -2.41 -8.39 17.21
CA GLU A 107 -2.33 -9.54 16.30
C GLU A 107 -2.70 -9.12 14.88
N ALA A 108 -3.72 -8.26 14.71
CA ALA A 108 -4.07 -7.71 13.39
C ALA A 108 -2.89 -6.95 12.78
N ALA A 109 -2.18 -6.13 13.57
CA ALA A 109 -0.97 -5.43 13.13
C ALA A 109 0.15 -6.41 12.77
N ALA A 110 0.32 -7.48 13.54
CA ALA A 110 1.31 -8.52 13.29
C ALA A 110 1.00 -9.32 12.01
N VAL A 111 -0.27 -9.68 11.76
CA VAL A 111 -0.71 -10.30 10.51
C VAL A 111 -0.40 -9.39 9.31
N TRP A 112 -0.76 -8.11 9.39
CA TRP A 112 -0.48 -7.14 8.35
C TRP A 112 1.02 -6.98 8.10
N ARG A 113 1.83 -6.93 9.16
CA ARG A 113 3.30 -6.88 9.06
C ARG A 113 3.86 -8.12 8.37
N GLY A 114 3.45 -9.31 8.78
CA GLY A 114 3.88 -10.57 8.17
C GLY A 114 3.50 -10.65 6.69
N ALA A 115 2.27 -10.29 6.35
CA ALA A 115 1.79 -10.24 4.97
C ALA A 115 2.58 -9.22 4.12
N PHE A 116 2.87 -8.03 4.67
CA PHE A 116 3.66 -7.02 4.00
C PHE A 116 5.10 -7.46 3.77
N LEU A 117 5.75 -8.06 4.77
CA LEU A 117 7.11 -8.59 4.64
C LEU A 117 7.21 -9.71 3.61
N ALA A 118 6.12 -10.46 3.39
CA ALA A 118 6.06 -11.56 2.44
C ALA A 118 5.75 -11.09 1.01
N ARG A 119 4.71 -10.25 0.83
CA ARG A 119 4.15 -9.90 -0.50
C ARG A 119 3.64 -8.46 -0.55
N GLY A 120 4.17 -7.58 0.29
CA GLY A 120 3.78 -6.18 0.31
C GLY A 120 4.61 -5.31 -0.63
N SER A 121 4.04 -4.21 -1.06
CA SER A 121 4.72 -3.13 -1.75
C SER A 121 4.17 -1.77 -1.30
N LEU A 122 5.05 -0.80 -1.20
CA LEU A 122 4.72 0.58 -0.89
C LEU A 122 5.25 1.47 -2.02
N LEU A 123 4.33 2.08 -2.75
CA LEU A 123 4.66 3.12 -3.73
C LEU A 123 4.72 4.47 -3.04
N GLU A 124 5.83 5.16 -3.24
CA GLU A 124 6.07 6.47 -2.65
C GLU A 124 5.03 7.51 -3.08
N PRO A 125 4.82 8.57 -2.27
CA PRO A 125 3.96 9.69 -2.63
C PRO A 125 4.43 10.33 -3.94
N GLY A 126 3.71 10.06 -5.01
CA GLY A 126 3.94 10.57 -6.35
C GLY A 126 2.59 10.88 -7.02
N ARG A 127 2.43 10.60 -8.32
CA ARG A 127 1.13 10.70 -9.00
C ARG A 127 0.08 9.76 -8.40
N SER A 128 0.50 8.60 -7.92
CA SER A 128 -0.35 7.64 -7.22
C SER A 128 0.45 7.04 -6.06
N SER A 129 -0.06 7.17 -4.85
CA SER A 129 0.45 6.48 -3.67
C SER A 129 -0.37 5.23 -3.46
N SER A 130 0.26 4.11 -3.14
CA SER A 130 -0.46 2.91 -2.73
C SER A 130 0.40 2.02 -1.82
N LEU A 131 -0.27 1.39 -0.86
CA LEU A 131 0.25 0.25 -0.14
C LEU A 131 -0.57 -0.96 -0.60
N GLU A 132 0.12 -1.95 -1.16
CA GLU A 132 -0.51 -3.14 -1.72
C GLU A 132 0.06 -4.41 -1.10
N ILE A 133 -0.79 -5.42 -0.92
CA ILE A 133 -0.40 -6.78 -0.53
C ILE A 133 -1.04 -7.74 -1.52
N THR A 134 -0.24 -8.59 -2.16
CA THR A 134 -0.74 -9.70 -2.96
C THR A 134 -1.13 -10.86 -2.03
N CYS A 135 -2.36 -11.31 -2.13
CA CYS A 135 -2.94 -12.36 -1.29
C CYS A 135 -2.92 -13.71 -2.02
N PRO A 136 -2.80 -14.83 -1.28
CA PRO A 136 -2.83 -16.17 -1.87
C PRO A 136 -4.22 -16.63 -2.32
N GLY A 137 -5.28 -15.88 -1.99
CA GLY A 137 -6.64 -16.15 -2.40
C GLY A 137 -7.64 -15.14 -1.86
N PRO A 138 -8.90 -15.20 -2.35
CA PRO A 138 -9.94 -14.22 -2.00
C PRO A 138 -10.33 -14.27 -0.53
N GLU A 139 -10.32 -15.43 0.11
CA GLU A 139 -10.65 -15.59 1.53
C GLU A 139 -9.65 -14.84 2.41
N VAL A 140 -8.35 -14.92 2.06
CA VAL A 140 -7.30 -14.18 2.76
C VAL A 140 -7.44 -12.69 2.50
N ALA A 141 -7.74 -12.28 1.28
CA ALA A 141 -7.93 -10.86 0.94
C ALA A 141 -9.10 -10.24 1.73
N LEU A 142 -10.22 -10.94 1.87
CA LEU A 142 -11.35 -10.49 2.69
C LEU A 142 -10.99 -10.39 4.17
N ALA A 143 -10.27 -11.38 4.71
CA ALA A 143 -9.78 -11.35 6.09
C ALA A 143 -8.86 -10.13 6.32
N MET A 144 -7.95 -9.84 5.40
CA MET A 144 -7.05 -8.67 5.48
C MET A 144 -7.83 -7.35 5.47
N VAL A 145 -8.92 -7.23 4.71
CA VAL A 145 -9.81 -6.05 4.76
C VAL A 145 -10.42 -5.89 6.16
N GLY A 146 -10.90 -6.97 6.75
CA GLY A 146 -11.44 -6.96 8.12
C GLY A 146 -10.39 -6.53 9.17
N LEU A 147 -9.17 -7.07 9.06
CA LEU A 147 -8.06 -6.73 9.96
C LEU A 147 -7.61 -5.27 9.79
N ALA A 148 -7.60 -4.73 8.55
CA ALA A 148 -7.27 -3.32 8.32
C ALA A 148 -8.23 -2.36 9.04
N ARG A 149 -9.53 -2.68 9.06
CA ARG A 149 -10.54 -1.87 9.78
C ARG A 149 -10.22 -1.79 11.28
N LYS A 150 -9.74 -2.88 11.90
CA LYS A 150 -9.29 -2.88 13.30
C LYS A 150 -8.09 -1.96 13.54
N LEU A 151 -7.27 -1.73 12.49
CA LEU A 151 -6.12 -0.83 12.52
C LEU A 151 -6.48 0.62 12.16
N GLY A 152 -7.77 0.90 11.92
CA GLY A 152 -8.24 2.22 11.53
C GLY A 152 -7.96 2.57 10.06
N ALA A 153 -7.72 1.56 9.21
CA ALA A 153 -7.42 1.77 7.80
C ALA A 153 -8.50 1.20 6.90
N THR A 154 -8.91 1.96 5.88
CA THR A 154 -9.80 1.49 4.84
C THR A 154 -9.00 0.99 3.65
N VAL A 155 -9.19 -0.28 3.29
CA VAL A 155 -8.54 -0.92 2.15
C VAL A 155 -9.59 -1.59 1.27
N ARG A 156 -9.24 -1.84 0.02
CA ARG A 156 -10.09 -2.53 -0.95
C ARG A 156 -9.39 -3.79 -1.43
N SER A 157 -10.14 -4.88 -1.54
CA SER A 157 -9.70 -6.09 -2.23
C SER A 157 -10.14 -6.03 -3.69
N LYS A 158 -9.26 -6.47 -4.58
CA LYS A 158 -9.53 -6.58 -6.02
C LYS A 158 -8.66 -7.67 -6.62
N GLU A 159 -9.24 -8.47 -7.50
CA GLU A 159 -8.48 -9.33 -8.38
C GLU A 159 -7.83 -8.52 -9.52
N VAL A 160 -6.54 -8.71 -9.71
CA VAL A 160 -5.76 -8.07 -10.78
C VAL A 160 -4.90 -9.13 -11.45
N ARG A 161 -5.17 -9.42 -12.71
CA ARG A 161 -4.43 -10.41 -13.51
C ARG A 161 -4.34 -11.78 -12.84
N GLY A 162 -5.46 -12.27 -12.33
CA GLY A 162 -5.55 -13.56 -11.65
C GLY A 162 -4.91 -13.63 -10.26
N SER A 163 -4.62 -12.47 -9.66
CA SER A 163 -4.07 -12.40 -8.30
C SER A 163 -4.94 -11.49 -7.44
N ASP A 164 -5.35 -11.99 -6.29
CA ASP A 164 -6.06 -11.19 -5.31
C ASP A 164 -5.12 -10.19 -4.63
N ARG A 165 -5.52 -8.93 -4.57
CA ARG A 165 -4.75 -7.86 -3.94
C ARG A 165 -5.60 -7.07 -2.98
N VAL A 166 -4.98 -6.66 -1.90
CA VAL A 166 -5.54 -5.67 -0.97
C VAL A 166 -4.74 -4.39 -1.09
N THR A 167 -5.45 -3.28 -1.34
CA THR A 167 -4.80 -1.99 -1.64
C THR A 167 -5.38 -0.88 -0.78
N ALA A 168 -4.50 -0.10 -0.14
CA ALA A 168 -4.79 1.22 0.42
C ALA A 168 -4.28 2.28 -0.56
N ARG A 169 -5.10 3.28 -0.89
CA ARG A 169 -4.75 4.43 -1.77
C ARG A 169 -4.91 5.76 -1.07
N ASP A 170 -5.73 5.80 -0.04
CA ASP A 170 -5.89 6.97 0.80
C ASP A 170 -4.64 7.19 1.66
N SER A 171 -4.16 8.44 1.72
CA SER A 171 -2.93 8.78 2.43
C SER A 171 -3.01 8.52 3.92
N GLU A 172 -4.17 8.75 4.54
CA GLU A 172 -4.37 8.50 5.96
C GLU A 172 -4.41 7.00 6.27
N ALA A 173 -5.08 6.21 5.42
CA ALA A 173 -5.09 4.76 5.55
C ALA A 173 -3.68 4.17 5.39
N ILE A 174 -2.88 4.67 4.44
CA ILE A 174 -1.49 4.24 4.27
C ILE A 174 -0.65 4.61 5.50
N SER A 175 -0.79 5.84 5.99
CA SER A 175 -0.11 6.32 7.21
C SER A 175 -0.46 5.45 8.42
N ALA A 176 -1.75 5.16 8.63
CA ALA A 176 -2.22 4.28 9.70
C ALA A 176 -1.62 2.86 9.60
N LEU A 177 -1.57 2.30 8.40
CA LEU A 177 -0.96 0.98 8.17
C LEU A 177 0.54 1.00 8.42
N ILE A 178 1.31 1.97 7.90
CA ILE A 178 2.76 2.06 8.14
C ILE A 178 3.06 2.12 9.64
N ARG A 179 2.26 2.88 10.39
CA ARG A 179 2.36 2.98 11.85
C ARG A 179 2.06 1.64 12.52
N ALA A 180 0.98 0.97 12.12
CA ALA A 180 0.59 -0.34 12.66
C ALA A 180 1.63 -1.43 12.33
N LEU A 181 2.29 -1.34 11.17
CA LEU A 181 3.39 -2.23 10.80
C LEU A 181 4.63 -2.08 11.70
N GLY A 182 4.70 -1.00 12.51
CA GLY A 182 5.83 -0.74 13.40
C GLY A 182 7.08 -0.26 12.65
N ALA A 183 6.89 0.59 11.62
CA ALA A 183 7.95 1.16 10.81
C ALA A 183 8.06 2.70 11.01
N PRO A 184 8.49 3.18 12.20
CA PRO A 184 8.43 4.61 12.55
C PRO A 184 9.27 5.48 11.63
N ALA A 185 10.46 5.04 11.23
CA ALA A 185 11.30 5.80 10.31
C ALA A 185 10.64 5.95 8.92
N THR A 186 10.02 4.88 8.42
CA THR A 186 9.26 4.92 7.16
C THR A 186 8.05 5.82 7.28
N HIS A 187 7.36 5.80 8.42
CA HIS A 187 6.22 6.66 8.69
C HIS A 187 6.60 8.14 8.64
N VAL A 188 7.67 8.54 9.35
CA VAL A 188 8.19 9.93 9.32
C VAL A 188 8.56 10.34 7.90
N ALA A 189 9.30 9.51 7.17
CA ALA A 189 9.68 9.81 5.79
C ALA A 189 8.46 9.91 4.85
N TRP A 190 7.43 9.10 5.06
CA TRP A 190 6.16 9.15 4.34
C TRP A 190 5.44 10.48 4.56
N GLU A 191 5.25 10.89 5.82
CA GLU A 191 4.57 12.15 6.17
C GLU A 191 5.29 13.36 5.59
N GLN A 192 6.62 13.45 5.72
CA GLN A 192 7.41 14.54 5.13
C GLN A 192 7.24 14.64 3.61
N ARG A 193 7.17 13.50 2.90
CA ARG A 193 6.96 13.51 1.45
C ARG A 193 5.53 13.91 1.10
N ARG A 194 4.55 13.49 1.90
CA ARG A 194 3.15 13.89 1.75
C ARG A 194 3.00 15.41 1.90
N GLU A 195 3.53 16.00 2.95
CA GLU A 195 3.50 17.43 3.21
C GLU A 195 4.14 18.24 2.07
N ARG A 196 5.33 17.83 1.62
CA ARG A 196 6.01 18.48 0.48
C ARG A 196 5.17 18.42 -0.81
N ARG A 197 4.47 17.32 -1.04
CA ARG A 197 3.59 17.17 -2.20
C ARG A 197 2.36 18.05 -2.10
N GLU A 198 1.73 18.10 -0.93
CA GLU A 198 0.56 18.95 -0.67
C GLU A 198 0.92 20.44 -0.85
N ALA A 199 2.07 20.87 -0.31
CA ALA A 199 2.58 22.23 -0.48
C ALA A 199 2.81 22.57 -1.97
N ARG A 200 3.47 21.68 -2.75
CA ARG A 200 3.67 21.87 -4.19
C ARG A 200 2.33 21.89 -4.95
N GLY A 201 1.41 20.99 -4.61
CA GLY A 201 0.08 20.95 -5.22
C GLY A 201 -0.72 22.22 -4.96
N SER A 202 -0.62 22.79 -3.75
CA SER A 202 -1.25 24.04 -3.38
C SER A 202 -0.65 25.23 -4.14
N ALA A 203 0.68 25.31 -4.19
CA ALA A 203 1.38 26.36 -4.95
C ALA A 203 1.01 26.33 -6.44
N ASN A 204 0.97 25.13 -7.06
CA ASN A 204 0.58 24.98 -8.46
C ASN A 204 -0.89 25.38 -8.70
N ARG A 205 -1.80 25.05 -7.78
CA ARG A 205 -3.21 25.49 -7.88
C ARG A 205 -3.34 26.99 -7.82
N LEU A 206 -2.60 27.64 -6.90
CA LEU A 206 -2.59 29.10 -6.75
C LEU A 206 -2.06 29.77 -8.04
N ALA A 207 -0.91 29.34 -8.54
CA ALA A 207 -0.33 29.86 -9.78
C ALA A 207 -1.28 29.69 -10.99
N ASN A 208 -1.92 28.53 -11.13
CA ASN A 208 -2.92 28.30 -12.19
C ASN A 208 -4.16 29.18 -12.04
N PHE A 209 -4.59 29.46 -10.81
CA PHE A 209 -5.71 30.33 -10.52
C PHE A 209 -5.37 31.79 -10.89
N ASP A 210 -4.18 32.26 -10.53
CA ASP A 210 -3.71 33.61 -10.86
C ASP A 210 -3.56 33.81 -12.37
N ASP A 211 -2.98 32.85 -13.10
CA ASP A 211 -2.88 32.87 -14.56
C ASP A 211 -4.26 32.88 -15.23
N ALA A 212 -5.19 32.07 -14.76
CA ALA A 212 -6.57 32.05 -15.27
C ALA A 212 -7.32 33.38 -15.01
N ASN A 213 -7.08 34.00 -13.85
CA ASN A 213 -7.65 35.33 -13.54
C ASN A 213 -7.05 36.41 -14.41
N LEU A 214 -5.73 36.43 -14.59
CA LEU A 214 -5.05 37.36 -15.46
C LEU A 214 -5.58 37.27 -16.89
N ARG A 215 -5.71 36.08 -17.44
CA ARG A 215 -6.26 35.85 -18.79
C ARG A 215 -7.71 36.34 -18.92
N ARG A 216 -8.55 36.13 -17.87
CA ARG A 216 -9.92 36.63 -17.86
C ARG A 216 -9.97 38.13 -17.83
N SER A 217 -9.16 38.77 -16.98
CA SER A 217 -9.07 40.23 -16.90
C SER A 217 -8.60 40.84 -18.20
N ALA A 218 -7.55 40.28 -18.83
CA ALA A 218 -7.05 40.75 -20.14
C ALA A 218 -8.15 40.63 -21.22
N ARG A 219 -8.86 39.50 -21.31
CA ARG A 219 -9.96 39.32 -22.25
C ARG A 219 -11.12 40.32 -22.01
N ALA A 220 -11.45 40.59 -20.75
CA ALA A 220 -12.48 41.55 -20.39
C ALA A 220 -12.09 42.95 -20.76
N ALA A 221 -10.80 43.34 -20.54
CA ALA A 221 -10.28 44.67 -20.96
C ALA A 221 -10.32 44.85 -22.47
N VAL A 222 -9.86 43.85 -23.25
CA VAL A 222 -9.94 43.90 -24.74
C VAL A 222 -11.38 44.01 -25.21
N ALA A 223 -12.29 43.22 -24.62
CA ALA A 223 -13.71 43.27 -25.00
C ALA A 223 -14.39 44.60 -24.58
N ALA A 224 -13.94 45.21 -23.50
CA ALA A 224 -14.42 46.57 -23.10
C ALA A 224 -13.91 47.63 -24.05
N GLY A 225 -12.60 47.60 -24.39
CA GLY A 225 -12.00 48.54 -25.39
C GLY A 225 -12.71 48.45 -26.73
N ALA A 226 -12.93 47.24 -27.28
CA ALA A 226 -13.64 47.05 -28.54
C ALA A 226 -15.11 47.57 -28.49
N ARG A 227 -15.75 47.53 -27.33
CA ARG A 227 -17.11 48.12 -27.14
C ARG A 227 -17.04 49.63 -27.14
N VAL A 228 -16.05 50.23 -26.50
CA VAL A 228 -15.85 51.68 -26.47
C VAL A 228 -15.56 52.19 -27.86
N GLU A 229 -14.61 51.59 -28.58
CA GLU A 229 -14.29 51.93 -29.97
C GLU A 229 -15.51 51.86 -30.89
N ARG A 230 -16.32 50.82 -30.75
CA ARG A 230 -17.55 50.67 -31.52
C ARG A 230 -18.61 51.75 -31.17
N ALA A 231 -18.70 52.12 -29.90
CA ALA A 231 -19.60 53.17 -29.47
C ALA A 231 -19.19 54.53 -30.04
N PHE A 232 -17.89 54.84 -30.02
CA PHE A 232 -17.35 56.06 -30.66
C PHE A 232 -17.55 56.08 -32.19
N ALA A 233 -17.38 54.94 -32.84
CA ALA A 233 -17.62 54.83 -34.29
C ALA A 233 -19.11 55.04 -34.66
N ILE A 234 -20.06 54.71 -33.76
CA ILE A 234 -21.49 54.91 -33.99
C ILE A 234 -21.92 56.35 -33.66
N LEU A 235 -21.44 56.91 -32.54
CA LEU A 235 -21.85 58.21 -32.04
C LEU A 235 -21.16 59.37 -32.73
N GLY A 236 -19.99 59.18 -33.31
CA GLY A 236 -19.23 60.23 -34.03
C GLY A 236 -19.02 61.46 -33.16
N ASP A 237 -19.51 62.61 -33.68
CA ASP A 237 -19.42 63.90 -32.98
C ASP A 237 -20.41 64.09 -31.82
N ASP A 238 -21.39 63.22 -31.70
CA ASP A 238 -22.42 63.28 -30.62
C ASP A 238 -21.92 62.66 -29.29
N VAL A 239 -20.63 62.31 -29.16
CA VAL A 239 -20.03 61.81 -27.91
C VAL A 239 -19.94 62.98 -26.92
N PRO A 240 -20.58 62.87 -25.71
CA PRO A 240 -20.43 63.90 -24.67
C PRO A 240 -18.99 64.09 -24.23
N ASP A 241 -18.52 65.34 -24.04
CA ASP A 241 -17.13 65.67 -23.75
C ASP A 241 -16.57 64.94 -22.49
N HIS A 242 -17.39 64.70 -21.48
CA HIS A 242 -16.99 63.98 -20.27
C HIS A 242 -16.74 62.50 -20.51
N LEU A 243 -17.20 61.91 -21.60
CA LEU A 243 -16.95 60.52 -21.98
C LEU A 243 -15.79 60.38 -22.98
N ARG A 244 -15.36 61.43 -23.66
CA ARG A 244 -14.22 61.41 -24.60
C ARG A 244 -12.92 61.09 -23.88
N GLN A 245 -12.68 61.72 -22.70
CA GLN A 245 -11.50 61.45 -21.86
C GLN A 245 -11.42 60.03 -21.27
N ALA A 246 -12.54 59.33 -21.15
CA ALA A 246 -12.57 57.97 -20.64
C ALA A 246 -12.31 56.90 -21.72
N GLY A 247 -12.32 57.29 -22.99
CA GLY A 247 -12.12 56.40 -24.14
C GLY A 247 -10.75 56.54 -24.86
N GLU A 248 -9.98 57.58 -24.49
CA GLU A 248 -8.58 57.72 -24.84
C GLU A 248 -7.67 56.97 -23.82
#